data_12742532c92048ee333258e8db9ef14c
#
_entry.id   12742532c92048ee333258e8db9ef14c
#
_cell.length_a   1.000
_cell.length_b   1.000
_cell.length_c   1.000
_cell.angle_alpha   90.00
_cell.angle_beta   90.00
_cell.angle_gamma   90.00
#
_symmetry.space_group_name_H-M   'P 1'
#
loop_
_entity.id
_entity.type
_entity.pdbx_description
1 polymer ?
#
loop_
_entity_poly.entity_id
_entity_poly.type
_entity_poly.pdbx_seq_one_letter_code
_entity_poly.pdbx_strand_id
1 'polypeptide(L)'
;MKEEFDAKVPTGTVIKQSPGAGSHVKAGRKIQLTVSKGAEPGVVPDLKGKNLAEATEMLHAAKLAVGKVTVQYKEGAAQGAVLSQDIEAGKKVAAGTKVDLVVNISKGQSVVPDLKGLTLSDARERLSSMGLMVGSVTTKEDSAPKGTVIGAEPEFGKVLSEGSVVTLIVSGGKKEE
;
A
#
# COMPACT_ATOMS: atom_id res chain seq x y z
N MET A 1 11.73 -3.47 -32.21
CA MET A 1 10.78 -2.90 -31.24
C MET A 1 11.49 -2.96 -29.89
N LYS A 2 11.49 -1.89 -29.11
CA LYS A 2 12.06 -1.83 -27.76
C LYS A 2 10.92 -1.75 -26.77
N GLU A 3 11.09 -2.31 -25.58
CA GLU A 3 10.09 -2.26 -24.51
C GLU A 3 10.71 -1.60 -23.27
N GLU A 4 9.94 -0.72 -22.63
CA GLU A 4 10.36 -0.03 -21.39
C GLU A 4 9.19 0.00 -20.40
N PHE A 5 9.49 -0.02 -19.09
CA PHE A 5 8.46 0.16 -18.09
C PHE A 5 8.04 1.63 -18.01
N ASP A 6 6.73 1.87 -17.96
CA ASP A 6 6.15 3.19 -17.74
C ASP A 6 4.90 3.05 -16.85
N ALA A 7 4.96 3.65 -15.65
CA ALA A 7 3.87 3.53 -14.68
C ALA A 7 2.60 4.31 -15.05
N LYS A 8 2.71 5.26 -16.01
CA LYS A 8 1.60 6.15 -16.40
C LYS A 8 0.92 5.69 -17.67
N VAL A 9 1.60 4.87 -18.49
CA VAL A 9 1.12 4.45 -19.80
C VAL A 9 0.79 2.97 -19.78
N PRO A 10 -0.43 2.58 -20.20
CA PRO A 10 -0.85 1.16 -20.25
C PRO A 10 0.09 0.29 -21.08
N THR A 11 0.22 -0.97 -20.69
CA THR A 11 0.99 -1.97 -21.43
C THR A 11 0.53 -2.05 -22.89
N GLY A 12 1.50 -2.14 -23.81
CA GLY A 12 1.24 -2.24 -25.25
C GLY A 12 1.12 -0.89 -25.97
N THR A 13 1.10 0.23 -25.25
CA THR A 13 1.02 1.57 -25.84
C THR A 13 2.41 2.06 -26.25
N VAL A 14 2.52 2.70 -27.40
CA VAL A 14 3.77 3.31 -27.87
C VAL A 14 4.06 4.57 -27.05
N ILE A 15 5.19 4.59 -26.36
CA ILE A 15 5.65 5.73 -25.53
C ILE A 15 6.68 6.59 -26.23
N LYS A 16 7.40 6.03 -27.23
CA LYS A 16 8.44 6.73 -27.95
C LYS A 16 8.62 6.16 -29.36
N GLN A 17 8.95 7.02 -30.30
CA GLN A 17 9.37 6.61 -31.64
C GLN A 17 10.64 7.33 -32.07
N SER A 18 11.41 6.70 -32.95
CA SER A 18 12.58 7.30 -33.57
C SER A 18 12.64 6.91 -35.03
N PRO A 19 12.70 7.87 -35.94
CA PRO A 19 12.63 9.34 -35.78
C PRO A 19 11.31 9.83 -35.14
N GLY A 20 11.37 11.02 -34.52
CA GLY A 20 10.21 11.64 -33.88
C GLY A 20 9.05 11.90 -34.84
N ALA A 21 7.85 12.12 -34.26
CA ALA A 21 6.67 12.50 -35.06
C ALA A 21 6.94 13.78 -35.87
N GLY A 22 6.44 13.84 -37.10
CA GLY A 22 6.66 14.97 -37.99
C GLY A 22 8.02 15.02 -38.67
N SER A 23 8.96 14.10 -38.42
CA SER A 23 10.25 14.04 -39.10
C SER A 23 10.11 13.60 -40.54
N HIS A 24 10.74 14.33 -41.46
CA HIS A 24 10.85 13.91 -42.86
C HIS A 24 11.88 12.79 -42.98
N VAL A 25 11.46 11.66 -43.51
CA VAL A 25 12.34 10.50 -43.67
C VAL A 25 12.22 9.94 -45.11
N LYS A 26 13.29 9.30 -45.59
CA LYS A 26 13.28 8.63 -46.87
C LYS A 26 12.31 7.42 -46.84
N ALA A 27 11.66 7.15 -47.98
CA ALA A 27 10.81 5.94 -48.11
C ALA A 27 11.61 4.68 -47.72
N GLY A 28 10.98 3.74 -47.04
CA GLY A 28 11.61 2.50 -46.53
C GLY A 28 12.45 2.66 -45.27
N ARG A 29 12.54 3.86 -44.65
CA ARG A 29 13.21 4.06 -43.39
C ARG A 29 12.49 3.29 -42.27
N LYS A 30 13.22 2.44 -41.56
CA LYS A 30 12.69 1.74 -40.37
C LYS A 30 12.46 2.72 -39.22
N ILE A 31 11.27 2.72 -38.69
CA ILE A 31 10.91 3.45 -37.49
C ILE A 31 11.07 2.53 -36.29
N GLN A 32 11.84 2.97 -35.31
CA GLN A 32 11.97 2.27 -34.02
C GLN A 32 10.85 2.73 -33.09
N LEU A 33 10.10 1.79 -32.55
CA LEU A 33 9.08 2.05 -31.56
C LEU A 33 9.54 1.53 -30.20
N THR A 34 9.28 2.32 -29.16
CA THR A 34 9.36 1.88 -27.77
C THR A 34 7.95 1.75 -27.23
N VAL A 35 7.63 0.58 -26.69
CA VAL A 35 6.30 0.22 -26.20
C VAL A 35 6.34 0.09 -24.69
N SER A 36 5.30 0.58 -24.02
CA SER A 36 5.14 0.46 -22.58
C SER A 36 4.94 -1.00 -22.15
N LYS A 37 5.65 -1.42 -21.11
CA LYS A 37 5.41 -2.66 -20.35
C LYS A 37 4.46 -2.44 -19.17
N GLY A 38 3.93 -1.23 -19.01
CA GLY A 38 3.20 -0.82 -17.82
C GLY A 38 4.12 -0.55 -16.63
N ALA A 39 3.56 -0.52 -15.44
CA ALA A 39 4.33 -0.31 -14.22
C ALA A 39 5.33 -1.45 -13.98
N GLU A 40 6.50 -1.10 -13.46
CA GLU A 40 7.51 -2.10 -13.08
C GLU A 40 6.98 -2.99 -11.94
N PRO A 41 7.06 -4.32 -12.06
CA PRO A 41 6.63 -5.23 -11.00
C PRO A 41 7.40 -4.99 -9.70
N GLY A 42 6.71 -5.11 -8.57
CA GLY A 42 7.33 -5.18 -7.27
C GLY A 42 7.83 -6.59 -6.96
N VAL A 43 8.85 -6.68 -6.11
CA VAL A 43 9.32 -7.95 -5.54
C VAL A 43 8.85 -8.02 -4.10
N VAL A 44 8.13 -9.08 -3.73
CA VAL A 44 7.61 -9.24 -2.37
C VAL A 44 8.78 -9.45 -1.40
N PRO A 45 8.93 -8.58 -0.37
CA PRO A 45 9.98 -8.75 0.62
C PRO A 45 9.65 -9.87 1.62
N ASP A 46 10.67 -10.35 2.34
CA ASP A 46 10.46 -11.24 3.49
C ASP A 46 10.04 -10.40 4.70
N LEU A 47 8.80 -10.58 5.12
CA LEU A 47 8.18 -9.82 6.21
C LEU A 47 8.12 -10.61 7.52
N LYS A 48 8.46 -11.90 7.50
CA LYS A 48 8.39 -12.76 8.67
C LYS A 48 9.30 -12.26 9.79
N GLY A 49 8.74 -12.15 10.99
CA GLY A 49 9.43 -11.63 12.18
C GLY A 49 9.53 -10.10 12.25
N LYS A 50 9.16 -9.37 11.19
CA LYS A 50 9.09 -7.90 11.21
C LYS A 50 7.85 -7.44 11.97
N ASN A 51 7.91 -6.27 12.61
CA ASN A 51 6.69 -5.65 13.13
C ASN A 51 5.84 -5.10 11.97
N LEU A 52 4.55 -4.84 12.24
CA LEU A 52 3.63 -4.43 11.18
C LEU A 52 4.04 -3.09 10.52
N ALA A 53 4.61 -2.15 11.28
CA ALA A 53 5.06 -0.87 10.74
C ALA A 53 6.22 -1.07 9.77
N GLU A 54 7.26 -1.83 10.16
CA GLU A 54 8.38 -2.20 9.28
C GLU A 54 7.91 -2.96 8.04
N ALA A 55 6.99 -3.92 8.21
CA ALA A 55 6.43 -4.68 7.11
C ALA A 55 5.68 -3.78 6.10
N THR A 56 4.93 -2.80 6.61
CA THR A 56 4.23 -1.80 5.79
C THR A 56 5.22 -0.97 4.97
N GLU A 57 6.26 -0.45 5.61
CA GLU A 57 7.30 0.33 4.93
C GLU A 57 8.03 -0.48 3.86
N MET A 58 8.38 -1.74 4.16
CA MET A 58 9.03 -2.65 3.20
C MET A 58 8.15 -2.92 1.98
N LEU A 59 6.85 -3.12 2.17
CA LEU A 59 5.89 -3.29 1.07
C LEU A 59 5.78 -2.03 0.23
N HIS A 60 5.65 -0.86 0.85
CA HIS A 60 5.59 0.41 0.12
C HIS A 60 6.88 0.68 -0.68
N ALA A 61 8.05 0.41 -0.09
CA ALA A 61 9.34 0.52 -0.80
C ALA A 61 9.41 -0.43 -2.02
N ALA A 62 8.78 -1.59 -1.92
CA ALA A 62 8.64 -2.55 -3.02
C ALA A 62 7.50 -2.21 -4.01
N LYS A 63 6.86 -1.04 -3.89
CA LYS A 63 5.68 -0.61 -4.69
C LYS A 63 4.47 -1.53 -4.52
N LEU A 64 4.33 -2.16 -3.34
CA LEU A 64 3.24 -3.04 -2.96
C LEU A 64 2.40 -2.40 -1.85
N ALA A 65 1.28 -3.00 -1.50
CA ALA A 65 0.39 -2.52 -0.45
C ALA A 65 0.12 -3.61 0.60
N VAL A 66 -0.19 -3.20 1.82
CA VAL A 66 -0.71 -4.10 2.85
C VAL A 66 -2.15 -4.47 2.49
N GLY A 67 -2.44 -5.75 2.48
CA GLY A 67 -3.78 -6.30 2.28
C GLY A 67 -4.55 -6.44 3.60
N LYS A 68 -5.15 -7.59 3.79
CA LYS A 68 -5.83 -7.94 5.04
C LYS A 68 -4.81 -8.26 6.12
N VAL A 69 -4.96 -7.66 7.29
CA VAL A 69 -4.19 -8.03 8.49
C VAL A 69 -5.07 -8.91 9.36
N THR A 70 -4.63 -10.13 9.58
CA THR A 70 -5.27 -11.08 10.51
C THR A 70 -4.39 -11.23 11.73
N VAL A 71 -4.98 -11.35 12.90
CA VAL A 71 -4.24 -11.50 14.15
C VAL A 71 -4.35 -12.94 14.66
N GLN A 72 -3.24 -13.45 15.19
CA GLN A 72 -3.16 -14.80 15.74
C GLN A 72 -2.23 -14.81 16.94
N TYR A 73 -2.60 -15.52 18.00
CA TYR A 73 -1.67 -15.81 19.09
C TYR A 73 -0.77 -16.99 18.74
N LYS A 74 0.52 -16.79 18.84
CA LYS A 74 1.54 -17.85 18.73
C LYS A 74 2.56 -17.69 19.84
N GLU A 75 2.64 -18.72 20.68
CA GLU A 75 3.63 -18.77 21.77
C GLU A 75 5.05 -18.73 21.22
N GLY A 76 5.95 -18.01 21.91
CA GLY A 76 7.35 -17.86 21.51
C GLY A 76 7.63 -16.90 20.37
N ALA A 77 6.62 -16.35 19.72
CA ALA A 77 6.80 -15.29 18.74
C ALA A 77 6.69 -13.90 19.39
N ALA A 78 7.48 -12.94 18.90
CA ALA A 78 7.42 -11.57 19.41
C ALA A 78 6.04 -10.95 19.16
N GLN A 79 5.56 -10.16 20.12
CA GLN A 79 4.30 -9.43 19.98
C GLN A 79 4.38 -8.41 18.85
N GLY A 80 3.34 -8.33 18.03
CA GLY A 80 3.30 -7.45 16.84
C GLY A 80 4.10 -7.94 15.65
N ALA A 81 4.77 -9.10 15.75
CA ALA A 81 5.55 -9.64 14.66
C ALA A 81 4.67 -10.34 13.61
N VAL A 82 5.00 -10.17 12.34
CA VAL A 82 4.41 -10.90 11.23
C VAL A 82 4.77 -12.38 11.35
N LEU A 83 3.76 -13.23 11.47
CA LEU A 83 3.89 -14.69 11.51
C LEU A 83 3.99 -15.30 10.13
N SER A 84 3.19 -14.78 9.19
CA SER A 84 3.16 -15.23 7.80
C SER A 84 2.60 -14.14 6.87
N GLN A 85 2.87 -14.30 5.59
CA GLN A 85 2.34 -13.52 4.48
C GLN A 85 1.76 -14.49 3.45
N ASP A 86 0.73 -14.05 2.69
CA ASP A 86 0.04 -14.89 1.70
C ASP A 86 0.83 -15.07 0.41
N ILE A 87 1.66 -14.08 0.05
CA ILE A 87 2.53 -14.14 -1.13
C ILE A 87 3.98 -14.34 -0.68
N GLU A 88 4.62 -15.38 -1.19
CA GLU A 88 5.99 -15.75 -0.83
C GLU A 88 7.00 -14.63 -1.15
N ALA A 89 8.00 -14.50 -0.27
CA ALA A 89 9.12 -13.58 -0.47
C ALA A 89 9.88 -13.90 -1.77
N GLY A 90 10.33 -12.86 -2.46
CA GLY A 90 11.04 -12.97 -3.74
C GLY A 90 10.11 -13.07 -4.97
N LYS A 91 8.82 -13.28 -4.80
CA LYS A 91 7.86 -13.34 -5.92
C LYS A 91 7.68 -11.97 -6.56
N LYS A 92 7.73 -11.93 -7.89
CA LYS A 92 7.43 -10.71 -8.67
C LYS A 92 5.93 -10.62 -8.91
N VAL A 93 5.34 -9.50 -8.53
CA VAL A 93 3.90 -9.23 -8.66
C VAL A 93 3.68 -7.83 -9.23
N ALA A 94 2.50 -7.56 -9.75
CA ALA A 94 2.17 -6.24 -10.27
C ALA A 94 2.31 -5.16 -9.17
N ALA A 95 2.75 -3.96 -9.55
CA ALA A 95 2.77 -2.83 -8.62
C ALA A 95 1.36 -2.59 -8.04
N GLY A 96 1.31 -2.26 -6.75
CA GLY A 96 0.06 -2.07 -6.02
C GLY A 96 -0.62 -3.37 -5.55
N THR A 97 -0.03 -4.57 -5.84
CA THR A 97 -0.55 -5.83 -5.29
C THR A 97 -0.60 -5.77 -3.78
N LYS A 98 -1.73 -6.19 -3.22
CA LYS A 98 -1.93 -6.28 -1.77
C LYS A 98 -1.37 -7.60 -1.25
N VAL A 99 -0.62 -7.53 -0.15
CA VAL A 99 -0.06 -8.68 0.54
C VAL A 99 -0.76 -8.81 1.89
N ASP A 100 -1.43 -9.94 2.13
CA ASP A 100 -2.13 -10.22 3.38
C ASP A 100 -1.15 -10.74 4.44
N LEU A 101 -1.32 -10.27 5.66
CA LEU A 101 -0.40 -10.55 6.77
C LEU A 101 -1.13 -11.20 7.95
N VAL A 102 -0.46 -12.14 8.59
CA VAL A 102 -0.86 -12.66 9.91
C VAL A 102 0.13 -12.14 10.95
N VAL A 103 -0.38 -11.45 11.98
CA VAL A 103 0.44 -10.79 13.01
C VAL A 103 0.22 -11.45 14.35
N ASN A 104 1.32 -11.67 15.10
CA ASN A 104 1.25 -12.23 16.45
C ASN A 104 0.77 -11.20 17.46
N ILE A 105 -0.24 -11.56 18.25
CA ILE A 105 -0.72 -10.74 19.37
C ILE A 105 -0.98 -11.60 20.58
N SER A 106 -0.99 -10.99 21.77
CA SER A 106 -1.47 -11.66 22.97
C SER A 106 -2.99 -11.80 22.93
N LYS A 107 -3.51 -12.77 23.66
CA LYS A 107 -4.96 -12.98 23.80
C LYS A 107 -5.64 -11.70 24.34
N GLY A 108 -6.73 -11.27 23.71
CA GLY A 108 -7.44 -10.05 24.10
C GLY A 108 -6.75 -8.76 23.64
N GLN A 109 -5.87 -8.83 22.68
CA GLN A 109 -5.21 -7.67 22.07
C GLN A 109 -5.50 -7.62 20.57
N SER A 110 -5.29 -6.45 20.00
CA SER A 110 -5.43 -6.17 18.59
C SER A 110 -4.32 -5.20 18.15
N VAL A 111 -4.17 -5.04 16.84
CA VAL A 111 -3.19 -4.11 16.26
C VAL A 111 -3.93 -3.04 15.48
N VAL A 112 -3.49 -1.79 15.55
CA VAL A 112 -4.02 -0.72 14.71
C VAL A 112 -3.61 -1.00 13.26
N PRO A 113 -4.56 -1.33 12.36
CA PRO A 113 -4.24 -1.64 10.96
C PRO A 113 -3.80 -0.38 10.19
N ASP A 114 -3.14 -0.56 9.06
CA ASP A 114 -2.90 0.55 8.15
C ASP A 114 -4.23 1.00 7.52
N LEU A 115 -4.60 2.25 7.81
CA LEU A 115 -5.84 2.87 7.34
C LEU A 115 -5.59 4.00 6.36
N LYS A 116 -4.31 4.27 6.03
CA LYS A 116 -3.94 5.38 5.16
C LYS A 116 -4.55 5.21 3.77
N GLY A 117 -5.16 6.26 3.27
CA GLY A 117 -5.79 6.26 1.95
C GLY A 117 -7.22 5.70 1.92
N LEU A 118 -7.73 5.15 3.02
CA LEU A 118 -9.11 4.66 3.10
C LEU A 118 -10.10 5.80 3.33
N THR A 119 -11.37 5.56 2.96
CA THR A 119 -12.47 6.43 3.39
C THR A 119 -12.71 6.25 4.89
N LEU A 120 -13.37 7.23 5.51
CA LEU A 120 -13.73 7.13 6.93
C LEU A 120 -14.63 5.91 7.22
N SER A 121 -15.52 5.55 6.28
CA SER A 121 -16.39 4.38 6.40
C SER A 121 -15.58 3.08 6.42
N ASP A 122 -14.70 2.89 5.44
CA ASP A 122 -13.87 1.70 5.31
C ASP A 122 -12.90 1.56 6.50
N ALA A 123 -12.36 2.69 6.98
CA ALA A 123 -11.49 2.72 8.16
C ALA A 123 -12.23 2.30 9.43
N ARG A 124 -13.48 2.72 9.62
CA ARG A 124 -14.33 2.30 10.74
C ARG A 124 -14.63 0.81 10.71
N GLU A 125 -15.02 0.30 9.55
CA GLU A 125 -15.29 -1.12 9.37
C GLU A 125 -14.03 -1.96 9.66
N ARG A 126 -12.88 -1.52 9.17
CA ARG A 126 -11.60 -2.20 9.39
C ARG A 126 -11.18 -2.20 10.88
N LEU A 127 -11.35 -1.09 11.60
CA LEU A 127 -11.10 -1.05 13.05
C LEU A 127 -12.06 -1.95 13.81
N SER A 128 -13.35 -1.90 13.50
CA SER A 128 -14.37 -2.75 14.13
C SER A 128 -14.09 -4.24 13.91
N SER A 129 -13.68 -4.64 12.70
CA SER A 129 -13.30 -6.04 12.41
C SER A 129 -12.08 -6.52 13.19
N MET A 130 -11.28 -5.59 13.70
CA MET A 130 -10.10 -5.85 14.55
C MET A 130 -10.43 -5.72 16.05
N GLY A 131 -11.71 -5.58 16.42
CA GLY A 131 -12.12 -5.40 17.81
C GLY A 131 -11.72 -4.06 18.43
N LEU A 132 -11.41 -3.06 17.60
CA LEU A 132 -11.07 -1.70 18.01
C LEU A 132 -12.24 -0.75 17.79
N MET A 133 -12.30 0.31 18.59
CA MET A 133 -13.36 1.31 18.50
C MET A 133 -12.83 2.60 17.87
N VAL A 134 -13.66 3.27 17.07
CA VAL A 134 -13.35 4.61 16.58
C VAL A 134 -13.76 5.64 17.63
N GLY A 135 -12.81 6.46 18.03
CA GLY A 135 -13.05 7.61 18.89
C GLY A 135 -13.33 8.88 18.09
N SER A 136 -12.57 9.92 18.38
CA SER A 136 -12.67 11.19 17.64
C SER A 136 -12.17 11.06 16.21
N VAL A 137 -12.74 11.91 15.35
CA VAL A 137 -12.21 12.14 13.99
C VAL A 137 -11.73 13.57 13.92
N THR A 138 -10.43 13.76 13.69
CA THR A 138 -9.82 15.08 13.53
C THR A 138 -9.51 15.34 12.06
N THR A 139 -9.65 16.59 11.64
CA THR A 139 -9.35 16.98 10.25
C THR A 139 -8.06 17.80 10.24
N LYS A 140 -7.14 17.44 9.33
CA LYS A 140 -5.93 18.22 9.05
C LYS A 140 -5.86 18.58 7.57
N GLU A 141 -5.26 19.71 7.26
CA GLU A 141 -4.94 20.07 5.87
C GLU A 141 -3.88 19.08 5.33
N ASP A 142 -4.15 18.49 4.17
CA ASP A 142 -3.26 17.52 3.53
C ASP A 142 -3.51 17.51 2.02
N SER A 143 -2.53 17.04 1.27
CA SER A 143 -2.62 16.89 -0.18
C SER A 143 -3.53 15.74 -0.64
N ALA A 144 -3.86 14.81 0.28
CA ALA A 144 -4.77 13.72 0.00
C ALA A 144 -6.22 14.24 -0.24
N PRO A 145 -7.04 13.48 -0.97
CA PRO A 145 -8.45 13.84 -1.17
C PRO A 145 -9.17 14.08 0.16
N LYS A 146 -10.07 15.06 0.18
CA LYS A 146 -10.86 15.39 1.37
C LYS A 146 -11.63 14.18 1.89
N GLY A 147 -11.58 13.94 3.19
CA GLY A 147 -12.24 12.81 3.86
C GLY A 147 -11.44 11.50 3.86
N THR A 148 -10.25 11.48 3.24
CA THR A 148 -9.35 10.34 3.24
C THR A 148 -8.58 10.26 4.56
N VAL A 149 -8.43 9.07 5.15
CA VAL A 149 -7.61 8.88 6.35
C VAL A 149 -6.14 9.08 6.01
N ILE A 150 -5.48 9.95 6.76
CA ILE A 150 -4.06 10.28 6.63
C ILE A 150 -3.23 9.85 7.82
N GLY A 151 -3.87 9.52 8.95
CA GLY A 151 -3.21 9.05 10.16
C GLY A 151 -4.20 8.53 11.19
N ALA A 152 -3.65 7.97 12.26
CA ALA A 152 -4.40 7.53 13.43
C ALA A 152 -3.60 7.74 14.71
N GLU A 153 -4.28 7.80 15.84
CA GLU A 153 -3.68 7.88 17.17
C GLU A 153 -4.44 6.93 18.11
N PRO A 154 -3.77 5.88 18.63
CA PRO A 154 -2.36 5.50 18.39
C PRO A 154 -2.03 5.18 16.92
N GLU A 155 -0.75 5.29 16.61
CA GLU A 155 -0.25 5.09 15.23
C GLU A 155 -0.52 3.68 14.68
N PHE A 156 -0.53 3.54 13.36
CA PHE A 156 -0.61 2.25 12.69
C PHE A 156 0.50 1.30 13.16
N GLY A 157 0.17 0.01 13.33
CA GLY A 157 1.09 -1.01 13.83
C GLY A 157 1.18 -1.12 15.35
N LYS A 158 0.60 -0.20 16.15
CA LYS A 158 0.55 -0.31 17.61
C LYS A 158 -0.39 -1.43 18.06
N VAL A 159 0.06 -2.19 19.05
CA VAL A 159 -0.75 -3.23 19.70
C VAL A 159 -1.53 -2.61 20.85
N LEU A 160 -2.82 -2.83 20.89
CA LEU A 160 -3.77 -2.31 21.86
C LEU A 160 -4.59 -3.46 22.45
N SER A 161 -5.23 -3.26 23.58
CA SER A 161 -6.25 -4.18 24.09
C SER A 161 -7.49 -4.12 23.18
N GLU A 162 -8.21 -5.23 23.05
CA GLU A 162 -9.54 -5.23 22.41
C GLU A 162 -10.44 -4.19 23.11
N GLY A 163 -11.28 -3.52 22.32
CA GLY A 163 -12.12 -2.42 22.77
C GLY A 163 -11.40 -1.07 22.92
N SER A 164 -10.08 -1.01 22.70
CA SER A 164 -9.36 0.27 22.73
C SER A 164 -9.86 1.22 21.63
N VAL A 165 -9.81 2.50 21.95
CA VAL A 165 -10.28 3.59 21.08
C VAL A 165 -9.12 4.12 20.23
N VAL A 166 -9.39 4.30 18.94
CA VAL A 166 -8.45 4.88 17.96
C VAL A 166 -9.05 6.15 17.40
N THR A 167 -8.32 7.26 17.51
CA THR A 167 -8.67 8.54 16.87
C THR A 167 -8.19 8.51 15.42
N LEU A 168 -9.05 8.91 14.49
CA LEU A 168 -8.70 9.00 13.08
C LEU A 168 -8.37 10.44 12.70
N ILE A 169 -7.35 10.60 11.88
CA ILE A 169 -6.97 11.88 11.28
C ILE A 169 -7.29 11.80 9.80
N VAL A 170 -8.17 12.69 9.34
CA VAL A 170 -8.61 12.73 7.93
C VAL A 170 -8.15 14.00 7.24
N SER A 171 -7.92 13.90 5.94
CA SER A 171 -7.60 15.05 5.10
C SER A 171 -8.77 16.01 4.99
N GLY A 172 -8.50 17.29 5.19
CA GLY A 172 -9.41 18.40 4.87
C GLY A 172 -9.37 18.83 3.41
N GLY A 173 -8.42 18.28 2.63
CA GLY A 173 -8.04 18.77 1.32
C GLY A 173 -7.02 19.90 1.39
N LYS A 174 -6.52 20.34 0.24
CA LYS A 174 -5.70 21.56 0.13
C LYS A 174 -6.59 22.79 0.32
N LYS A 175 -6.08 23.82 0.96
CA LYS A 175 -6.69 25.16 0.83
C LYS A 175 -6.57 25.57 -0.63
N GLU A 176 -7.70 25.95 -1.24
CA GLU A 176 -7.69 26.75 -2.45
C GLU A 176 -7.22 28.18 -2.04
N GLU A 177 -6.10 28.60 -2.63
CA GLU A 177 -5.64 29.99 -2.57
C GLU A 177 -6.49 30.87 -3.48
#